data_06be358ea85def6a5c19868b40b06434
#
_entry.id   06be358ea85def6a5c19868b40b06434
#
_cell.length_a   1.000
_cell.length_b   1.000
_cell.length_c   1.000
_cell.angle_alpha   90.00
_cell.angle_beta   90.00
_cell.angle_gamma   90.00
#
_symmetry.space_group_name_H-M   'P 1'
#
loop_
_entity.id
_entity.type
_entity.pdbx_description
1 polymer ?
#
loop_
_entity_poly.entity_id
_entity_poly.type
_entity_poly.pdbx_seq_one_letter_code
_entity_poly.pdbx_strand_id
1 'polypeptide(L)'
;MKRRDFIKATGLLAAGATVAGSGILSGCMSSNGGFNVNRLGSGKMKLSYEPYELLLRHTFTVSSYSRNTTPGVQVRIDYEGYTGYGEASMPPYLGQTVESVCKFLSRVDLSQFSDPFQLETILAYIDSLSPEDNAAKAAVDIALHDLVGKLMGQPWWRIWGLDPTKAPDTTFTIGIDTPEVVREKTRECADRFNILKVKVGLDNDKEMISTIREITDLPLAVDANQGWKDREQALDEIFWLKENGVVMVEQPMAKEKMDDNAWITERSPLPIFADESIQRLADIPSVKGAYHGINIKLMKCTGMREAWKMVNYARAEGMKVMVGCMTETSCAVSAAAQLSPAVDFCDLDGNLLITNDRFRGMEVVDGHIVLPSRPGIGLEIL
;
A
#
# COMPACT_ATOMS: atom_id res chain seq x y z
N MET A 1 20.59 30.90 37.36
CA MET A 1 19.21 30.72 37.85
C MET A 1 18.97 29.24 38.03
N LYS A 2 18.76 28.80 39.28
CA LYS A 2 18.69 27.36 39.61
C LYS A 2 17.26 26.84 39.43
N ARG A 3 17.16 25.61 38.93
CA ARG A 3 15.92 24.85 38.57
C ARG A 3 14.79 24.82 39.64
N ARG A 4 14.96 25.48 40.78
CA ARG A 4 14.01 25.49 41.91
C ARG A 4 13.03 26.68 41.93
N ASP A 5 13.22 27.67 41.06
CA ASP A 5 12.40 28.88 41.10
C ASP A 5 11.24 28.88 40.09
N PHE A 6 11.15 27.86 39.25
CA PHE A 6 10.08 27.72 38.23
C PHE A 6 8.78 27.08 38.79
N ILE A 7 8.83 26.42 39.93
CA ILE A 7 7.67 25.66 40.49
C ILE A 7 6.79 26.48 41.42
N LYS A 8 7.19 27.73 41.75
CA LYS A 8 6.42 28.60 42.68
C LYS A 8 5.48 29.63 42.02
N ALA A 9 5.40 29.65 40.69
CA ALA A 9 4.61 30.68 39.96
C ALA A 9 3.25 30.19 39.41
N THR A 10 2.86 28.93 39.61
CA THR A 10 1.61 28.37 39.06
C THR A 10 0.58 27.91 40.10
N GLY A 11 0.66 28.42 41.32
CA GLY A 11 -0.27 28.09 42.37
C GLY A 11 -0.95 29.31 42.97
N LEU A 12 -1.87 29.98 42.23
CA LEU A 12 -2.89 30.89 42.81
C LEU A 12 -3.73 31.49 41.68
N LEU A 13 -4.83 30.85 41.33
CA LEU A 13 -6.03 31.49 40.74
C LEU A 13 -7.12 30.42 40.56
N ALA A 14 -7.75 30.07 41.67
CA ALA A 14 -9.04 29.39 41.67
C ALA A 14 -9.81 29.84 42.93
N ALA A 15 -10.55 30.92 42.83
CA ALA A 15 -11.67 31.20 43.75
C ALA A 15 -12.59 32.29 43.14
N GLY A 16 -13.81 31.94 42.84
CA GLY A 16 -14.97 32.79 43.06
C GLY A 16 -15.46 33.63 41.88
N ALA A 17 -16.56 33.20 41.28
CA ALA A 17 -17.74 34.03 41.04
C ALA A 17 -18.93 33.20 40.52
N THR A 18 -19.83 32.85 41.43
CA THR A 18 -21.23 32.47 41.06
C THR A 18 -22.00 33.76 40.79
N VAL A 19 -22.55 33.89 39.57
CA VAL A 19 -23.66 34.82 39.28
C VAL A 19 -24.69 34.06 38.49
N ALA A 20 -25.88 33.95 39.08
CA ALA A 20 -27.09 33.49 38.43
C ALA A 20 -27.60 34.57 37.45
N GLY A 21 -27.96 34.13 36.23
CA GLY A 21 -28.63 34.97 35.21
C GLY A 21 -29.38 34.10 34.24
N SER A 22 -30.68 33.95 34.47
CA SER A 22 -31.66 33.37 33.56
C SER A 22 -31.77 34.22 32.31
N GLY A 23 -31.43 33.66 31.15
CA GLY A 23 -31.66 34.26 29.83
C GLY A 23 -31.91 33.17 28.79
N ILE A 24 -33.16 33.07 28.38
CA ILE A 24 -33.62 32.21 27.25
C ILE A 24 -33.01 32.76 25.96
N LEU A 25 -32.13 32.02 25.32
CA LEU A 25 -31.82 32.22 23.93
C LEU A 25 -31.99 30.87 23.20
N SER A 26 -33.11 30.79 22.50
CA SER A 26 -33.38 29.79 21.45
C SER A 26 -32.44 30.07 20.30
N GLY A 27 -31.39 29.30 20.18
CA GLY A 27 -30.44 29.36 19.08
C GLY A 27 -30.29 27.97 18.45
N CYS A 28 -30.48 27.90 17.15
CA CYS A 28 -30.36 26.73 16.28
C CYS A 28 -29.17 25.84 16.68
N MET A 29 -29.45 24.66 17.19
CA MET A 29 -28.44 23.60 17.31
C MET A 29 -28.21 23.01 15.91
N SER A 30 -27.21 23.49 15.22
CA SER A 30 -26.56 22.69 14.19
C SER A 30 -25.98 21.46 14.88
N SER A 31 -26.42 20.26 14.49
CA SER A 31 -25.90 18.98 14.96
C SER A 31 -24.46 18.78 14.47
N ASN A 32 -23.50 19.41 15.11
CA ASN A 32 -22.11 18.97 15.04
C ASN A 32 -22.02 17.69 15.87
N GLY A 33 -22.01 16.54 15.19
CA GLY A 33 -21.70 15.25 15.80
C GLY A 33 -20.29 15.24 16.35
N GLY A 34 -20.09 15.79 17.54
CA GLY A 34 -18.85 15.65 18.30
C GLY A 34 -18.66 14.19 18.65
N PHE A 35 -17.50 13.64 18.31
CA PHE A 35 -17.08 12.29 18.67
C PHE A 35 -17.12 12.12 20.20
N ASN A 36 -18.05 11.32 20.70
CA ASN A 36 -18.20 11.07 22.11
C ASN A 36 -17.46 9.79 22.49
N VAL A 37 -16.21 9.92 22.92
CA VAL A 37 -15.31 8.80 23.31
C VAL A 37 -15.94 7.90 24.40
N ASN A 38 -16.92 8.41 25.16
CA ASN A 38 -17.60 7.63 26.22
C ASN A 38 -18.75 6.75 25.70
N ARG A 39 -18.98 6.72 24.39
CA ARG A 39 -19.92 5.80 23.73
C ARG A 39 -19.19 4.77 22.87
N LEU A 40 -18.09 4.22 23.35
CA LEU A 40 -17.64 2.92 22.83
C LEU A 40 -18.68 1.91 23.30
N GLY A 41 -19.46 1.42 22.35
CA GLY A 41 -20.57 0.54 22.63
C GLY A 41 -20.11 -0.82 23.18
N SER A 42 -21.04 -1.57 23.71
CA SER A 42 -20.84 -3.00 24.06
C SER A 42 -20.94 -3.91 22.83
N GLY A 43 -20.82 -3.35 21.63
CA GLY A 43 -20.93 -4.08 20.37
C GLY A 43 -19.80 -5.07 20.17
N LYS A 44 -20.10 -6.14 19.44
CA LYS A 44 -19.09 -7.13 19.02
C LYS A 44 -18.80 -6.94 17.55
N MET A 45 -17.54 -6.96 17.17
CA MET A 45 -17.15 -6.98 15.77
C MET A 45 -17.54 -8.32 15.12
N LYS A 46 -18.15 -8.26 13.94
CA LYS A 46 -18.53 -9.44 13.17
C LYS A 46 -17.76 -9.45 11.85
N LEU A 47 -16.90 -10.47 11.67
CA LEU A 47 -16.19 -10.70 10.42
C LEU A 47 -17.01 -11.59 9.50
N SER A 48 -17.05 -11.23 8.21
CA SER A 48 -17.54 -12.05 7.10
C SER A 48 -16.60 -11.92 5.91
N TYR A 49 -16.60 -12.90 5.02
CA TYR A 49 -15.74 -12.89 3.84
C TYR A 49 -16.38 -13.62 2.66
N GLU A 50 -15.99 -13.24 1.47
CA GLU A 50 -16.51 -13.75 0.20
C GLU A 50 -15.36 -13.90 -0.80
N PRO A 51 -15.15 -15.11 -1.37
CA PRO A 51 -14.26 -15.30 -2.50
C PRO A 51 -14.76 -14.63 -3.77
N TYR A 52 -13.84 -14.15 -4.59
CA TYR A 52 -14.16 -13.60 -5.92
C TYR A 52 -12.96 -13.75 -6.86
N GLU A 53 -13.16 -13.42 -8.12
CA GLU A 53 -12.12 -13.44 -9.14
C GLU A 53 -12.03 -12.06 -9.81
N LEU A 54 -10.81 -11.52 -9.89
CA LEU A 54 -10.51 -10.30 -10.64
C LEU A 54 -10.28 -10.66 -12.10
N LEU A 55 -10.97 -9.96 -12.99
CA LEU A 55 -10.84 -10.12 -14.44
C LEU A 55 -9.91 -9.06 -15.00
N LEU A 56 -8.79 -9.47 -15.59
CA LEU A 56 -7.82 -8.55 -16.16
C LEU A 56 -8.30 -8.00 -17.51
N ARG A 57 -7.99 -6.72 -17.79
CA ARG A 57 -8.28 -6.09 -19.10
C ARG A 57 -7.46 -6.70 -20.23
N HIS A 58 -6.22 -7.03 -19.92
CA HIS A 58 -5.26 -7.66 -20.84
C HIS A 58 -4.57 -8.82 -20.12
N THR A 59 -4.03 -9.76 -20.86
CA THR A 59 -3.14 -10.78 -20.30
C THR A 59 -1.97 -10.08 -19.59
N PHE A 60 -1.71 -10.44 -18.35
CA PHE A 60 -0.63 -9.90 -17.55
C PHE A 60 0.52 -10.90 -17.52
N THR A 61 1.65 -10.53 -18.13
CA THR A 61 2.85 -11.35 -18.24
C THR A 61 4.02 -10.71 -17.49
N VAL A 62 4.67 -11.49 -16.66
CA VAL A 62 5.93 -11.22 -15.99
C VAL A 62 6.95 -12.29 -16.37
N SER A 63 8.21 -12.15 -15.95
CA SER A 63 9.29 -13.08 -16.30
C SER A 63 8.99 -14.56 -15.98
N SER A 64 8.10 -14.88 -15.04
CA SER A 64 7.85 -16.24 -14.54
C SER A 64 6.48 -16.83 -14.89
N TYR A 65 5.46 -16.02 -15.24
CA TYR A 65 4.10 -16.51 -15.55
C TYR A 65 3.25 -15.49 -16.31
N SER A 66 2.15 -15.98 -16.91
CA SER A 66 1.08 -15.17 -17.52
C SER A 66 -0.27 -15.55 -16.94
N ARG A 67 -1.21 -14.59 -16.85
CA ARG A 67 -2.56 -14.81 -16.34
C ARG A 67 -3.57 -13.81 -16.92
N ASN A 68 -4.86 -14.19 -16.90
CA ASN A 68 -6.00 -13.34 -17.28
C ASN A 68 -6.92 -13.04 -16.10
N THR A 69 -6.71 -13.71 -14.96
CA THR A 69 -7.49 -13.53 -13.74
C THR A 69 -6.57 -13.53 -12.51
N THR A 70 -7.06 -12.98 -11.40
CA THR A 70 -6.41 -13.08 -10.09
C THR A 70 -7.46 -13.46 -9.06
N PRO A 71 -7.25 -14.54 -8.27
CA PRO A 71 -8.15 -14.87 -7.18
C PRO A 71 -8.04 -13.84 -6.05
N GLY A 72 -9.19 -13.53 -5.43
CA GLY A 72 -9.30 -12.63 -4.30
C GLY A 72 -10.29 -13.12 -3.26
N VAL A 73 -10.18 -12.58 -2.05
CA VAL A 73 -11.18 -12.73 -0.99
C VAL A 73 -11.48 -11.37 -0.39
N GLN A 74 -12.74 -10.95 -0.48
CA GLN A 74 -13.25 -9.75 0.17
C GLN A 74 -13.50 -10.05 1.64
N VAL A 75 -13.03 -9.16 2.54
CA VAL A 75 -13.34 -9.19 3.96
C VAL A 75 -14.21 -8.00 4.33
N ARG A 76 -15.16 -8.24 5.22
CA ARG A 76 -16.06 -7.24 5.78
C ARG A 76 -16.07 -7.39 7.30
N ILE A 77 -15.95 -6.27 8.03
CA ILE A 77 -16.09 -6.21 9.48
C ILE A 77 -17.18 -5.21 9.83
N ASP A 78 -18.26 -5.71 10.43
CA ASP A 78 -19.38 -4.90 10.91
C ASP A 78 -19.24 -4.62 12.41
N TYR A 79 -19.46 -3.36 12.81
CA TYR A 79 -19.46 -2.91 14.19
C TYR A 79 -20.35 -1.66 14.35
N GLU A 80 -21.40 -1.75 15.18
CA GLU A 80 -22.28 -0.63 15.56
C GLU A 80 -22.78 0.25 14.38
N GLY A 81 -23.22 -0.40 13.29
CA GLY A 81 -23.73 0.27 12.11
C GLY A 81 -22.66 0.77 11.12
N TYR A 82 -21.40 0.59 11.42
CA TYR A 82 -20.28 0.82 10.51
C TYR A 82 -19.78 -0.48 9.91
N THR A 83 -19.29 -0.39 8.68
CA THR A 83 -18.68 -1.52 7.98
C THR A 83 -17.30 -1.12 7.45
N GLY A 84 -16.28 -1.88 7.84
CA GLY A 84 -14.94 -1.82 7.24
C GLY A 84 -14.77 -2.90 6.18
N TYR A 85 -14.10 -2.57 5.08
CA TYR A 85 -13.81 -3.45 3.96
C TYR A 85 -12.31 -3.70 3.84
N GLY A 86 -11.93 -4.92 3.53
CA GLY A 86 -10.57 -5.34 3.25
C GLY A 86 -10.52 -6.40 2.18
N GLU A 87 -9.36 -6.66 1.62
CA GLU A 87 -9.17 -7.53 0.48
C GLU A 87 -7.88 -8.31 0.61
N ALA A 88 -7.93 -9.61 0.27
CA ALA A 88 -6.78 -10.44 0.00
C ALA A 88 -6.69 -10.67 -1.51
N SER A 89 -5.60 -10.26 -2.15
CA SER A 89 -5.26 -10.62 -3.52
C SER A 89 -4.10 -11.63 -3.51
N MET A 90 -4.21 -12.69 -4.32
CA MET A 90 -3.32 -13.84 -4.22
C MET A 90 -2.69 -14.17 -5.58
N PRO A 91 -1.73 -13.35 -6.05
CA PRO A 91 -0.94 -13.74 -7.21
C PRO A 91 -0.12 -15.01 -6.90
N PRO A 92 0.22 -15.83 -7.92
CA PRO A 92 0.82 -17.15 -7.73
C PRO A 92 2.06 -17.17 -6.83
N TYR A 93 2.91 -16.13 -6.88
CA TYR A 93 4.17 -16.11 -6.14
C TYR A 93 4.01 -15.95 -4.62
N LEU A 94 2.85 -15.55 -4.12
CA LEU A 94 2.57 -15.51 -2.69
C LEU A 94 2.30 -16.90 -2.09
N GLY A 95 2.04 -17.91 -2.94
CA GLY A 95 1.79 -19.28 -2.49
C GLY A 95 0.48 -19.49 -1.73
N GLN A 96 -0.39 -18.46 -1.62
CA GLN A 96 -1.70 -18.55 -0.98
C GLN A 96 -2.80 -18.81 -2.01
N THR A 97 -3.84 -19.48 -1.58
CA THR A 97 -5.02 -19.81 -2.38
C THR A 97 -6.29 -19.30 -1.71
N VAL A 98 -7.39 -19.21 -2.46
CA VAL A 98 -8.72 -18.89 -1.90
C VAL A 98 -9.04 -19.81 -0.72
N GLU A 99 -8.74 -21.10 -0.86
CA GLU A 99 -8.99 -22.09 0.20
C GLU A 99 -8.16 -21.80 1.46
N SER A 100 -6.84 -21.53 1.32
CA SER A 100 -5.98 -21.23 2.45
C SER A 100 -6.40 -19.96 3.16
N VAL A 101 -6.74 -18.91 2.41
CA VAL A 101 -7.21 -17.63 2.95
C VAL A 101 -8.55 -17.81 3.69
N CYS A 102 -9.53 -18.49 3.08
CA CYS A 102 -10.81 -18.75 3.74
C CYS A 102 -10.65 -19.62 5.00
N LYS A 103 -9.75 -20.61 4.97
CA LYS A 103 -9.41 -21.43 6.13
C LYS A 103 -8.80 -20.60 7.26
N PHE A 104 -7.91 -19.65 6.93
CA PHE A 104 -7.37 -18.71 7.93
C PHE A 104 -8.48 -17.84 8.51
N LEU A 105 -9.28 -17.19 7.66
CA LEU A 105 -10.35 -16.29 8.07
C LEU A 105 -11.42 -16.97 8.94
N SER A 106 -11.70 -18.26 8.72
CA SER A 106 -12.65 -19.03 9.55
C SER A 106 -12.19 -19.23 11.01
N ARG A 107 -10.90 -19.02 11.30
CA ARG A 107 -10.31 -19.10 12.64
C ARG A 107 -10.29 -17.76 13.38
N VAL A 108 -10.57 -16.66 12.66
CA VAL A 108 -10.53 -15.32 13.22
C VAL A 108 -11.78 -15.06 14.04
N ASP A 109 -11.61 -14.90 15.35
CA ASP A 109 -12.69 -14.50 16.27
C ASP A 109 -12.45 -13.07 16.76
N LEU A 110 -13.13 -12.11 16.15
CA LEU A 110 -13.10 -10.71 16.57
C LEU A 110 -14.10 -10.39 17.68
N SER A 111 -15.01 -11.31 18.01
CA SER A 111 -16.05 -11.11 19.04
C SER A 111 -15.49 -11.02 20.47
N GLN A 112 -14.24 -11.45 20.66
CA GLN A 112 -13.51 -11.33 21.93
C GLN A 112 -13.03 -9.90 22.24
N PHE A 113 -13.02 -9.01 21.23
CA PHE A 113 -12.60 -7.63 21.36
C PHE A 113 -13.84 -6.71 21.33
N SER A 114 -14.00 -5.88 22.36
CA SER A 114 -15.10 -4.92 22.46
C SER A 114 -14.75 -3.54 21.89
N ASP A 115 -13.48 -3.25 21.69
CA ASP A 115 -12.98 -1.95 21.26
C ASP A 115 -12.13 -2.08 19.98
N PRO A 116 -12.65 -1.67 18.81
CA PRO A 116 -11.92 -1.75 17.54
C PRO A 116 -10.71 -0.81 17.47
N PHE A 117 -10.58 0.17 18.37
CA PHE A 117 -9.42 1.06 18.43
C PHE A 117 -8.16 0.39 18.99
N GLN A 118 -8.28 -0.79 19.61
CA GLN A 118 -7.15 -1.57 20.08
C GLN A 118 -6.43 -2.31 18.94
N LEU A 119 -6.15 -1.61 17.83
CA LEU A 119 -5.58 -2.18 16.61
C LEU A 119 -4.32 -3.01 16.87
N GLU A 120 -3.39 -2.51 17.71
CA GLU A 120 -2.15 -3.25 18.00
C GLU A 120 -2.44 -4.61 18.64
N THR A 121 -3.38 -4.66 19.61
CA THR A 121 -3.75 -5.90 20.30
C THR A 121 -4.47 -6.86 19.34
N ILE A 122 -5.44 -6.36 18.58
CA ILE A 122 -6.22 -7.17 17.64
C ILE A 122 -5.32 -7.74 16.55
N LEU A 123 -4.47 -6.89 15.94
CA LEU A 123 -3.61 -7.32 14.85
C LEU A 123 -2.44 -8.19 15.32
N ALA A 124 -1.99 -8.06 16.57
CA ALA A 124 -1.06 -9.03 17.16
C ALA A 124 -1.72 -10.40 17.34
N TYR A 125 -3.00 -10.45 17.75
CA TYR A 125 -3.76 -11.71 17.79
C TYR A 125 -3.88 -12.32 16.39
N ILE A 126 -4.27 -11.53 15.37
CA ILE A 126 -4.37 -11.99 13.97
C ILE A 126 -3.03 -12.57 13.49
N ASP A 127 -1.92 -11.88 13.77
CA ASP A 127 -0.59 -12.34 13.37
C ASP A 127 -0.18 -13.64 14.06
N SER A 128 -0.60 -13.85 15.31
CA SER A 128 -0.30 -15.05 16.09
C SER A 128 -1.01 -16.32 15.61
N LEU A 129 -2.07 -16.21 14.80
CA LEU A 129 -2.85 -17.36 14.31
C LEU A 129 -2.07 -18.23 13.31
N SER A 130 -1.07 -17.66 12.63
CA SER A 130 -0.22 -18.38 11.66
C SER A 130 1.07 -17.61 11.45
N PRO A 131 2.23 -18.25 11.22
CA PRO A 131 3.44 -17.55 10.76
C PRO A 131 3.34 -17.07 9.32
N GLU A 132 2.45 -17.66 8.54
CA GLU A 132 2.20 -17.38 7.12
C GLU A 132 0.85 -16.67 6.95
N ASP A 133 0.19 -16.84 5.81
CA ASP A 133 -1.14 -16.28 5.49
C ASP A 133 -1.18 -14.73 5.42
N ASN A 134 -0.11 -14.10 4.91
CA ASN A 134 0.05 -12.66 4.93
C ASN A 134 -1.07 -11.89 4.21
N ALA A 135 -1.56 -12.39 3.06
CA ALA A 135 -2.66 -11.74 2.35
C ALA A 135 -3.98 -11.82 3.13
N ALA A 136 -4.25 -12.95 3.81
CA ALA A 136 -5.42 -13.09 4.67
C ALA A 136 -5.37 -12.13 5.87
N LYS A 137 -4.19 -11.99 6.48
CA LYS A 137 -3.95 -11.02 7.58
C LYS A 137 -4.12 -9.59 7.07
N ALA A 138 -3.59 -9.27 5.87
CA ALA A 138 -3.74 -7.97 5.24
C ALA A 138 -5.22 -7.60 5.03
N ALA A 139 -6.04 -8.56 4.59
CA ALA A 139 -7.47 -8.32 4.41
C ALA A 139 -8.17 -7.94 5.72
N VAL A 140 -7.83 -8.58 6.83
CA VAL A 140 -8.38 -8.24 8.16
C VAL A 140 -7.85 -6.89 8.64
N ASP A 141 -6.55 -6.64 8.47
CA ASP A 141 -5.91 -5.36 8.84
C ASP A 141 -6.54 -4.18 8.08
N ILE A 142 -6.67 -4.28 6.76
CA ILE A 142 -7.27 -3.25 5.92
C ILE A 142 -8.72 -2.98 6.36
N ALA A 143 -9.50 -4.04 6.59
CA ALA A 143 -10.90 -3.91 7.04
C ALA A 143 -11.02 -3.23 8.41
N LEU A 144 -10.11 -3.53 9.34
CA LEU A 144 -10.06 -2.86 10.65
C LEU A 144 -9.66 -1.39 10.52
N HIS A 145 -8.68 -1.07 9.68
CA HIS A 145 -8.29 0.32 9.43
C HIS A 145 -9.44 1.09 8.77
N ASP A 146 -10.12 0.51 7.79
CA ASP A 146 -11.28 1.15 7.18
C ASP A 146 -12.40 1.42 8.20
N LEU A 147 -12.71 0.42 9.03
CA LEU A 147 -13.69 0.55 10.12
C LEU A 147 -13.30 1.66 11.10
N VAL A 148 -12.08 1.62 11.63
CA VAL A 148 -11.61 2.59 12.64
C VAL A 148 -11.56 4.01 12.06
N GLY A 149 -11.07 4.18 10.85
CA GLY A 149 -11.09 5.49 10.19
C GLY A 149 -12.51 6.04 9.98
N LYS A 150 -13.49 5.16 9.67
CA LYS A 150 -14.92 5.53 9.59
C LYS A 150 -15.49 5.91 10.95
N LEU A 151 -15.15 5.18 12.01
CA LEU A 151 -15.53 5.53 13.39
C LEU A 151 -14.93 6.87 13.83
N MET A 152 -13.72 7.20 13.40
CA MET A 152 -13.05 8.47 13.66
C MET A 152 -13.55 9.62 12.74
N GLY A 153 -14.28 9.30 11.66
CA GLY A 153 -14.69 10.26 10.66
C GLY A 153 -13.53 10.87 9.86
N GLN A 154 -12.40 10.15 9.74
CA GLN A 154 -11.18 10.64 9.09
C GLN A 154 -10.54 9.59 8.18
N PRO A 155 -9.90 10.01 7.06
CA PRO A 155 -9.05 9.14 6.25
C PRO A 155 -7.70 8.90 6.95
N TRP A 156 -7.07 7.74 6.66
CA TRP A 156 -5.83 7.35 7.34
C TRP A 156 -4.63 8.25 7.03
N TRP A 157 -4.48 8.76 5.81
CA TRP A 157 -3.42 9.73 5.52
C TRP A 157 -3.46 10.94 6.47
N ARG A 158 -4.67 11.37 6.85
CA ARG A 158 -4.85 12.49 7.78
C ARG A 158 -4.61 12.07 9.24
N ILE A 159 -5.02 10.86 9.63
CA ILE A 159 -4.74 10.29 10.96
C ILE A 159 -3.24 10.18 11.19
N TRP A 160 -2.48 9.80 10.17
CA TRP A 160 -1.01 9.77 10.22
C TRP A 160 -0.35 11.14 10.08
N GLY A 161 -1.11 12.23 9.90
CA GLY A 161 -0.59 13.59 9.78
C GLY A 161 0.14 13.85 8.47
N LEU A 162 -0.19 13.11 7.42
CA LEU A 162 0.43 13.25 6.10
C LEU A 162 -0.24 14.35 5.28
N ASP A 163 0.53 14.97 4.38
CA ASP A 163 0.06 15.93 3.39
C ASP A 163 -0.23 15.22 2.06
N PRO A 164 -1.51 15.08 1.65
CA PRO A 164 -1.87 14.32 0.46
C PRO A 164 -1.29 14.89 -0.83
N THR A 165 -0.89 16.17 -0.85
CA THR A 165 -0.27 16.80 -2.03
C THR A 165 1.18 16.36 -2.27
N LYS A 166 1.76 15.62 -1.33
CA LYS A 166 3.12 15.08 -1.43
C LYS A 166 3.18 13.64 -1.95
N ALA A 167 2.03 13.05 -2.27
CA ALA A 167 2.02 11.75 -2.92
C ALA A 167 2.77 11.82 -4.26
N PRO A 168 3.75 10.94 -4.52
CA PRO A 168 4.39 10.87 -5.83
C PRO A 168 3.39 10.36 -6.88
N ASP A 169 3.70 10.58 -8.15
CA ASP A 169 2.96 10.00 -9.25
C ASP A 169 2.99 8.47 -9.17
N THR A 170 1.89 7.83 -9.58
CA THR A 170 1.89 6.38 -9.73
C THR A 170 2.37 5.97 -11.10
N THR A 171 3.07 4.84 -11.16
CA THR A 171 3.39 4.20 -12.45
C THR A 171 2.12 3.56 -13.04
N PHE A 172 2.16 3.30 -14.36
CA PHE A 172 1.26 2.38 -15.04
C PHE A 172 2.09 1.25 -15.65
N THR A 173 1.67 0.00 -15.43
CA THR A 173 2.47 -1.18 -15.77
C THR A 173 2.21 -1.67 -17.20
N ILE A 174 3.31 -1.77 -17.97
CA ILE A 174 3.36 -2.46 -19.26
C ILE A 174 4.00 -3.83 -19.02
N GLY A 175 3.21 -4.88 -19.16
CA GLY A 175 3.68 -6.29 -19.08
C GLY A 175 4.51 -6.67 -20.30
N ILE A 176 5.27 -7.78 -20.19
CA ILE A 176 6.04 -8.34 -21.30
C ILE A 176 5.07 -8.82 -22.39
N ASP A 177 5.28 -8.36 -23.64
CA ASP A 177 4.41 -8.70 -24.76
C ASP A 177 5.17 -8.52 -26.09
N THR A 178 4.48 -8.72 -27.22
CA THR A 178 5.03 -8.43 -28.55
C THR A 178 5.17 -6.89 -28.76
N PRO A 179 6.08 -6.45 -29.62
CA PRO A 179 6.25 -5.00 -29.91
C PRO A 179 4.96 -4.29 -30.32
N GLU A 180 4.07 -4.96 -31.07
CA GLU A 180 2.78 -4.41 -31.50
C GLU A 180 1.89 -4.08 -30.29
N VAL A 181 1.75 -5.03 -29.38
CA VAL A 181 0.93 -4.90 -28.15
C VAL A 181 1.57 -3.87 -27.19
N VAL A 182 2.88 -3.86 -27.09
CA VAL A 182 3.62 -2.84 -26.28
C VAL A 182 3.37 -1.44 -26.84
N ARG A 183 3.42 -1.25 -28.17
CA ARG A 183 3.11 0.06 -28.78
C ARG A 183 1.67 0.50 -28.50
N GLU A 184 0.71 -0.41 -28.62
CA GLU A 184 -0.70 -0.13 -28.34
C GLU A 184 -0.89 0.32 -26.90
N LYS A 185 -0.43 -0.49 -25.93
CA LYS A 185 -0.51 -0.18 -24.49
C LYS A 185 0.20 1.13 -24.15
N THR A 186 1.36 1.41 -24.76
CA THR A 186 2.10 2.65 -24.51
C THR A 186 1.30 3.86 -25.00
N ARG A 187 0.67 3.81 -26.18
CA ARG A 187 -0.18 4.91 -26.69
C ARG A 187 -1.41 5.16 -25.82
N GLU A 188 -2.00 4.10 -25.23
CA GLU A 188 -3.17 4.23 -24.38
C GLU A 188 -2.88 4.93 -23.05
N CYS A 189 -1.63 4.86 -22.54
CA CYS A 189 -1.26 5.37 -21.23
C CYS A 189 -0.32 6.58 -21.25
N ALA A 190 0.43 6.85 -22.34
CA ALA A 190 1.45 7.89 -22.36
C ALA A 190 0.92 9.30 -22.07
N ASP A 191 -0.30 9.62 -22.48
CA ASP A 191 -0.93 10.93 -22.21
C ASP A 191 -1.64 11.01 -20.85
N ARG A 192 -1.65 9.91 -20.08
CA ARG A 192 -2.42 9.80 -18.82
C ARG A 192 -1.54 9.63 -17.59
N PHE A 193 -0.28 9.25 -17.78
CA PHE A 193 0.67 8.98 -16.70
C PHE A 193 1.96 9.76 -16.92
N ASN A 194 2.66 10.04 -15.82
CA ASN A 194 3.92 10.79 -15.83
C ASN A 194 5.14 9.86 -15.72
N ILE A 195 4.93 8.60 -15.42
CA ILE A 195 5.94 7.55 -15.32
C ILE A 195 5.31 6.21 -15.69
N LEU A 196 6.01 5.38 -16.46
CA LEU A 196 5.56 4.03 -16.81
C LEU A 196 6.44 2.99 -16.12
N LYS A 197 5.83 1.87 -15.69
CA LYS A 197 6.58 0.70 -15.21
C LYS A 197 6.61 -0.35 -16.31
N VAL A 198 7.79 -0.89 -16.59
CA VAL A 198 8.00 -1.89 -17.65
C VAL A 198 8.49 -3.18 -17.01
N LYS A 199 7.79 -4.26 -17.26
CA LYS A 199 8.24 -5.60 -16.90
C LYS A 199 9.33 -6.04 -17.87
N VAL A 200 10.46 -6.48 -17.31
CA VAL A 200 11.65 -6.95 -18.01
C VAL A 200 12.14 -8.25 -17.39
N GLY A 201 13.31 -8.75 -17.78
CA GLY A 201 13.92 -9.97 -17.23
C GLY A 201 13.89 -11.16 -18.19
N LEU A 202 13.63 -10.90 -19.48
CA LEU A 202 13.72 -11.87 -20.58
C LEU A 202 14.69 -11.35 -21.67
N ASP A 203 14.90 -12.16 -22.69
CA ASP A 203 15.85 -11.84 -23.77
C ASP A 203 15.41 -10.65 -24.65
N ASN A 204 14.16 -10.20 -24.54
CA ASN A 204 13.58 -9.11 -25.32
C ASN A 204 13.54 -7.75 -24.59
N ASP A 205 14.23 -7.60 -23.47
CA ASP A 205 14.19 -6.38 -22.62
C ASP A 205 14.51 -5.10 -23.41
N LYS A 206 15.58 -5.14 -24.23
CA LYS A 206 15.97 -4.00 -25.06
C LYS A 206 14.95 -3.66 -26.15
N GLU A 207 14.32 -4.66 -26.73
CA GLU A 207 13.26 -4.47 -27.73
C GLU A 207 12.03 -3.82 -27.07
N MET A 208 11.64 -4.26 -25.87
CA MET A 208 10.57 -3.66 -25.08
C MET A 208 10.81 -2.16 -24.84
N ILE A 209 11.96 -1.82 -24.28
CA ILE A 209 12.32 -0.42 -23.96
C ILE A 209 12.40 0.42 -25.24
N SER A 210 13.07 -0.07 -26.29
CA SER A 210 13.20 0.65 -27.57
C SER A 210 11.83 0.91 -28.21
N THR A 211 10.93 -0.07 -28.14
CA THR A 211 9.55 0.06 -28.65
C THR A 211 8.76 1.13 -27.89
N ILE A 212 8.92 1.23 -26.58
CA ILE A 212 8.29 2.28 -25.77
C ILE A 212 8.87 3.65 -26.15
N ARG A 213 10.19 3.74 -26.37
CA ARG A 213 10.89 4.98 -26.76
C ARG A 213 10.54 5.50 -28.14
N GLU A 214 10.00 4.67 -29.04
CA GLU A 214 9.42 5.12 -30.30
C GLU A 214 8.19 6.03 -30.09
N ILE A 215 7.56 6.00 -28.91
CA ILE A 215 6.27 6.62 -28.63
C ILE A 215 6.37 7.75 -27.59
N THR A 216 7.20 7.57 -26.54
CA THR A 216 7.26 8.51 -25.42
C THR A 216 8.64 8.61 -24.80
N ASP A 217 8.96 9.84 -24.30
CA ASP A 217 10.16 10.12 -23.50
C ASP A 217 9.87 10.12 -21.98
N LEU A 218 8.69 9.67 -21.54
CA LEU A 218 8.34 9.60 -20.13
C LEU A 218 9.38 8.79 -19.35
N PRO A 219 9.69 9.15 -18.09
CA PRO A 219 10.50 8.34 -17.21
C PRO A 219 9.96 6.90 -17.13
N LEU A 220 10.87 5.92 -17.09
CA LEU A 220 10.52 4.51 -16.93
C LEU A 220 11.04 3.98 -15.59
N ALA A 221 10.22 3.24 -14.87
CA ALA A 221 10.64 2.29 -13.86
C ALA A 221 10.71 0.91 -14.50
N VAL A 222 11.69 0.09 -14.19
CA VAL A 222 11.73 -1.29 -14.67
C VAL A 222 11.71 -2.27 -13.52
N ASP A 223 11.04 -3.40 -13.75
CA ASP A 223 10.94 -4.50 -12.80
C ASP A 223 11.34 -5.80 -13.50
N ALA A 224 12.48 -6.35 -13.11
CA ALA A 224 13.00 -7.57 -13.67
C ALA A 224 12.39 -8.83 -13.05
N ASN A 225 11.64 -8.71 -11.96
CA ASN A 225 11.02 -9.83 -11.24
C ASN A 225 11.97 -11.04 -11.09
N GLN A 226 13.22 -10.79 -10.65
CA GLN A 226 14.27 -11.81 -10.48
C GLN A 226 14.77 -12.42 -11.81
N GLY A 227 14.47 -11.79 -12.96
CA GLY A 227 14.69 -12.38 -14.29
C GLY A 227 16.16 -12.52 -14.66
N TRP A 228 17.01 -11.59 -14.28
CA TRP A 228 18.42 -11.59 -14.67
C TRP A 228 19.24 -12.62 -13.87
N LYS A 229 20.19 -13.28 -14.54
CA LYS A 229 20.89 -14.46 -13.99
C LYS A 229 22.37 -14.21 -13.71
N ASP A 230 22.99 -13.29 -14.44
CA ASP A 230 24.38 -12.88 -14.32
C ASP A 230 24.46 -11.43 -13.85
N ARG A 231 25.23 -11.15 -12.79
CA ARG A 231 25.30 -9.83 -12.16
C ARG A 231 26.06 -8.80 -13.00
N GLU A 232 27.05 -9.24 -13.80
CA GLU A 232 27.83 -8.34 -14.65
C GLU A 232 26.99 -7.90 -15.85
N GLN A 233 26.29 -8.86 -16.49
CA GLN A 233 25.34 -8.55 -17.54
C GLN A 233 24.18 -7.69 -17.03
N ALA A 234 23.65 -7.98 -15.84
CA ALA A 234 22.61 -7.16 -15.20
C ALA A 234 23.08 -5.70 -14.97
N LEU A 235 24.33 -5.52 -14.54
CA LEU A 235 24.87 -4.18 -14.36
C LEU A 235 25.05 -3.44 -15.69
N ASP A 236 25.54 -4.10 -16.73
CA ASP A 236 25.67 -3.53 -18.08
C ASP A 236 24.28 -3.14 -18.62
N GLU A 237 23.25 -3.98 -18.39
CA GLU A 237 21.87 -3.68 -18.75
C GLU A 237 21.36 -2.43 -18.02
N ILE A 238 21.64 -2.29 -16.71
CA ILE A 238 21.25 -1.12 -15.91
C ILE A 238 21.90 0.16 -16.44
N PHE A 239 23.16 0.14 -16.88
CA PHE A 239 23.77 1.30 -17.50
C PHE A 239 23.06 1.69 -18.81
N TRP A 240 22.77 0.69 -19.66
CA TRP A 240 22.03 0.92 -20.89
C TRP A 240 20.60 1.45 -20.62
N LEU A 241 19.90 0.91 -19.61
CA LEU A 241 18.57 1.37 -19.19
C LEU A 241 18.59 2.83 -18.72
N LYS A 242 19.64 3.25 -17.99
CA LYS A 242 19.82 4.64 -17.60
C LYS A 242 19.90 5.58 -18.81
N GLU A 243 20.68 5.19 -19.82
CA GLU A 243 20.80 5.98 -21.09
C GLU A 243 19.48 6.05 -21.84
N ASN A 244 18.56 5.09 -21.59
CA ASN A 244 17.23 5.05 -22.16
C ASN A 244 16.13 5.62 -21.25
N GLY A 245 16.49 6.49 -20.28
CA GLY A 245 15.54 7.24 -19.45
C GLY A 245 14.88 6.43 -18.33
N VAL A 246 15.44 5.29 -17.95
CA VAL A 246 15.01 4.55 -16.75
C VAL A 246 15.50 5.28 -15.50
N VAL A 247 14.65 5.38 -14.49
CA VAL A 247 14.92 6.10 -13.24
C VAL A 247 15.10 5.19 -12.02
N MET A 248 14.68 3.95 -12.10
CA MET A 248 14.87 2.94 -11.04
C MET A 248 14.75 1.51 -11.60
N VAL A 249 15.34 0.57 -10.88
CA VAL A 249 15.24 -0.88 -11.18
C VAL A 249 14.73 -1.61 -9.95
N GLU A 250 13.75 -2.49 -10.14
CA GLU A 250 13.17 -3.34 -9.10
C GLU A 250 13.62 -4.79 -9.31
N GLN A 251 14.05 -5.44 -8.23
CA GLN A 251 14.42 -6.84 -8.08
C GLN A 251 15.17 -7.44 -9.28
N PRO A 252 16.41 -7.01 -9.55
CA PRO A 252 17.18 -7.46 -10.72
C PRO A 252 17.48 -8.96 -10.70
N MET A 253 17.99 -9.47 -9.57
CA MET A 253 18.40 -10.87 -9.41
C MET A 253 17.47 -11.62 -8.46
N ALA A 254 17.56 -12.96 -8.48
CA ALA A 254 16.86 -13.83 -7.53
C ALA A 254 17.11 -13.38 -6.08
N LYS A 255 16.08 -13.46 -5.25
CA LYS A 255 16.12 -13.04 -3.83
C LYS A 255 17.15 -13.81 -3.01
N GLU A 256 17.46 -15.06 -3.40
CA GLU A 256 18.48 -15.90 -2.79
C GLU A 256 19.91 -15.44 -3.10
N LYS A 257 20.09 -14.64 -4.17
CA LYS A 257 21.37 -14.08 -4.60
C LYS A 257 21.63 -12.72 -3.96
N MET A 258 21.56 -12.64 -2.62
CA MET A 258 21.67 -11.38 -1.89
C MET A 258 23.03 -10.67 -2.15
N ASP A 259 24.13 -11.43 -2.21
CA ASP A 259 25.47 -10.88 -2.48
C ASP A 259 25.57 -10.30 -3.90
N ASP A 260 24.93 -10.92 -4.90
CA ASP A 260 24.91 -10.39 -6.27
C ASP A 260 24.06 -9.12 -6.35
N ASN A 261 22.92 -9.06 -5.66
CA ASN A 261 22.08 -7.86 -5.55
C ASN A 261 22.85 -6.72 -4.85
N ALA A 262 23.58 -7.01 -3.78
CA ALA A 262 24.43 -6.03 -3.08
C ALA A 262 25.56 -5.50 -4.00
N TRP A 263 26.20 -6.40 -4.74
CA TRP A 263 27.26 -6.04 -5.67
C TRP A 263 26.77 -5.13 -6.82
N ILE A 264 25.58 -5.41 -7.35
CA ILE A 264 24.90 -4.56 -8.35
C ILE A 264 24.56 -3.19 -7.72
N THR A 265 23.96 -3.20 -6.54
CA THR A 265 23.50 -1.98 -5.86
C THR A 265 24.65 -1.01 -5.61
N GLU A 266 25.80 -1.51 -5.15
CA GLU A 266 27.00 -0.69 -4.91
C GLU A 266 27.50 0.03 -6.18
N ARG A 267 27.29 -0.57 -7.37
CA ARG A 267 27.84 -0.10 -8.65
C ARG A 267 26.81 0.55 -9.56
N SER A 268 25.54 0.37 -9.26
CA SER A 268 24.44 0.81 -10.10
C SER A 268 24.34 2.34 -10.16
N PRO A 269 24.19 2.92 -11.37
CA PRO A 269 23.93 4.33 -11.54
C PRO A 269 22.46 4.69 -11.25
N LEU A 270 21.59 3.71 -11.00
CA LEU A 270 20.17 3.84 -10.71
C LEU A 270 19.84 3.27 -9.33
N PRO A 271 18.83 3.79 -8.63
CA PRO A 271 18.35 3.16 -7.40
C PRO A 271 17.80 1.75 -7.68
N ILE A 272 18.20 0.80 -6.83
CA ILE A 272 17.76 -0.60 -6.87
C ILE A 272 16.81 -0.85 -5.71
N PHE A 273 15.64 -1.43 -5.99
CA PHE A 273 14.60 -1.72 -5.00
C PHE A 273 14.39 -3.22 -4.81
N ALA A 274 14.24 -3.64 -3.55
CA ALA A 274 13.81 -4.99 -3.21
C ALA A 274 12.29 -5.13 -3.33
N ASP A 275 11.79 -6.17 -4.00
CA ASP A 275 10.38 -6.59 -3.97
C ASP A 275 10.23 -7.98 -3.36
N GLU A 276 10.66 -9.03 -4.06
CA GLU A 276 10.54 -10.41 -3.55
C GLU A 276 11.51 -10.69 -2.40
N SER A 277 12.57 -9.91 -2.27
CA SER A 277 13.55 -10.01 -1.17
C SER A 277 13.06 -9.41 0.14
N ILE A 278 11.94 -8.67 0.14
CA ILE A 278 11.36 -8.02 1.32
C ILE A 278 9.87 -8.34 1.42
N GLN A 279 9.43 -8.91 2.52
CA GLN A 279 8.03 -9.17 2.79
C GLN A 279 7.55 -8.45 4.05
N ARG A 280 8.28 -8.59 5.14
CA ARG A 280 7.90 -8.14 6.47
C ARG A 280 8.90 -7.11 7.03
N LEU A 281 8.48 -6.44 8.08
CA LEU A 281 9.34 -5.51 8.85
C LEU A 281 10.66 -6.17 9.28
N ALA A 282 10.60 -7.44 9.67
CA ALA A 282 11.76 -8.20 10.14
C ALA A 282 12.84 -8.43 9.06
N ASP A 283 12.47 -8.30 7.78
CA ASP A 283 13.40 -8.53 6.66
C ASP A 283 14.27 -7.29 6.35
N ILE A 284 13.88 -6.08 6.81
CA ILE A 284 14.59 -4.83 6.49
C ILE A 284 16.08 -4.89 6.85
N PRO A 285 16.51 -5.40 8.03
CA PRO A 285 17.93 -5.50 8.34
C PRO A 285 18.72 -6.37 7.34
N SER A 286 18.12 -7.41 6.78
CA SER A 286 18.79 -8.33 5.85
C SER A 286 18.96 -7.74 4.44
N VAL A 287 18.08 -6.83 4.02
CA VAL A 287 18.14 -6.19 2.69
C VAL A 287 18.90 -4.86 2.71
N LYS A 288 19.18 -4.32 3.89
CA LYS A 288 19.97 -3.10 4.04
C LYS A 288 21.38 -3.29 3.49
N GLY A 289 21.79 -2.41 2.57
CA GLY A 289 23.07 -2.49 1.86
C GLY A 289 23.04 -3.37 0.61
N ALA A 290 22.08 -4.29 0.50
CA ALA A 290 21.85 -5.05 -0.73
C ALA A 290 20.91 -4.34 -1.70
N TYR A 291 20.18 -3.34 -1.21
CA TYR A 291 19.24 -2.52 -2.01
C TYR A 291 19.27 -1.07 -1.52
N HIS A 292 19.03 -0.11 -2.43
CA HIS A 292 18.86 1.30 -2.08
C HIS A 292 17.49 1.58 -1.42
N GLY A 293 16.50 0.74 -1.71
CA GLY A 293 15.14 0.91 -1.21
C GLY A 293 14.34 -0.39 -1.18
N ILE A 294 13.14 -0.30 -0.64
CA ILE A 294 12.20 -1.42 -0.51
C ILE A 294 10.87 -1.10 -1.17
N ASN A 295 10.22 -2.10 -1.77
CA ASN A 295 8.84 -2.02 -2.23
C ASN A 295 7.91 -2.68 -1.21
N ILE A 296 7.09 -1.88 -0.54
CA ILE A 296 6.09 -2.33 0.43
C ILE A 296 4.80 -2.65 -0.32
N LYS A 297 4.30 -3.87 -0.17
CA LYS A 297 2.97 -4.29 -0.66
C LYS A 297 2.17 -4.86 0.50
N LEU A 298 0.93 -4.39 0.69
CA LEU A 298 0.12 -4.77 1.85
C LEU A 298 -0.09 -6.29 1.96
N MET A 299 -0.22 -6.98 0.81
CA MET A 299 -0.38 -8.43 0.76
C MET A 299 0.86 -9.20 1.21
N LYS A 300 2.04 -8.58 1.18
CA LYS A 300 3.28 -9.17 1.68
C LYS A 300 3.47 -8.91 3.17
N CYS A 301 3.18 -7.69 3.62
CA CYS A 301 3.50 -7.23 4.98
C CYS A 301 2.32 -7.24 5.96
N THR A 302 1.29 -8.04 5.67
CA THR A 302 0.12 -8.21 6.56
C THR A 302 -0.76 -6.97 6.75
N GLY A 303 -0.66 -5.95 5.88
CA GLY A 303 -1.55 -4.80 5.86
C GLY A 303 -0.93 -3.47 6.27
N MET A 304 -1.80 -2.51 6.57
CA MET A 304 -1.45 -1.09 6.77
C MET A 304 -0.60 -0.85 8.02
N ARG A 305 -0.88 -1.58 9.11
CA ARG A 305 -0.13 -1.42 10.38
C ARG A 305 1.35 -1.71 10.21
N GLU A 306 1.68 -2.85 9.62
CA GLU A 306 3.08 -3.23 9.41
C GLU A 306 3.73 -2.38 8.33
N ALA A 307 3.00 -2.08 7.25
CA ALA A 307 3.46 -1.17 6.20
C ALA A 307 3.90 0.19 6.76
N TRP A 308 3.12 0.78 7.66
CA TRP A 308 3.48 2.04 8.32
C TRP A 308 4.75 1.93 9.17
N LYS A 309 4.93 0.81 9.89
CA LYS A 309 6.16 0.53 10.63
C LYS A 309 7.35 0.37 9.69
N MET A 310 7.17 -0.31 8.55
CA MET A 310 8.22 -0.49 7.54
C MET A 310 8.64 0.84 6.92
N VAL A 311 7.70 1.74 6.58
CA VAL A 311 8.00 3.10 6.07
C VAL A 311 8.91 3.83 7.08
N ASN A 312 8.52 3.86 8.35
CA ASN A 312 9.27 4.60 9.37
C ASN A 312 10.65 3.99 9.63
N TYR A 313 10.74 2.65 9.67
CA TYR A 313 12.01 1.98 9.92
C TYR A 313 12.97 2.12 8.73
N ALA A 314 12.50 1.90 7.51
CA ALA A 314 13.32 2.09 6.31
C ALA A 314 13.85 3.53 6.19
N ARG A 315 13.03 4.52 6.49
CA ARG A 315 13.44 5.94 6.55
C ARG A 315 14.52 6.19 7.61
N ALA A 316 14.38 5.62 8.80
CA ALA A 316 15.38 5.73 9.87
C ALA A 316 16.73 5.10 9.47
N GLU A 317 16.70 4.06 8.63
CA GLU A 317 17.87 3.37 8.07
C GLU A 317 18.44 4.07 6.81
N GLY A 318 17.85 5.19 6.38
CA GLY A 318 18.27 5.95 5.20
C GLY A 318 17.92 5.29 3.86
N MET A 319 17.01 4.30 3.87
CA MET A 319 16.55 3.63 2.66
C MET A 319 15.43 4.41 1.98
N LYS A 320 15.36 4.31 0.65
CA LYS A 320 14.21 4.76 -0.13
C LYS A 320 13.04 3.81 0.08
N VAL A 321 11.84 4.34 -0.07
CA VAL A 321 10.60 3.57 0.09
C VAL A 321 9.73 3.71 -1.14
N MET A 322 9.25 2.59 -1.63
CA MET A 322 8.21 2.49 -2.63
C MET A 322 7.00 1.78 -2.02
N VAL A 323 5.80 2.20 -2.35
CA VAL A 323 4.59 1.44 -2.07
C VAL A 323 4.02 0.92 -3.39
N GLY A 324 3.82 -0.39 -3.44
CA GLY A 324 3.25 -1.08 -4.59
C GLY A 324 1.97 -1.84 -4.23
N CYS A 325 1.38 -2.45 -5.24
CA CYS A 325 0.21 -3.30 -5.11
C CYS A 325 0.39 -4.62 -5.87
N MET A 326 -0.58 -5.49 -5.76
CA MET A 326 -0.83 -6.59 -6.68
C MET A 326 -1.88 -6.15 -7.71
N THR A 327 -2.41 -7.08 -8.50
CA THR A 327 -3.69 -6.86 -9.17
C THR A 327 -4.77 -6.94 -8.09
N GLU A 328 -5.40 -5.82 -7.80
CA GLU A 328 -6.29 -5.62 -6.65
C GLU A 328 -7.48 -4.74 -7.05
N THR A 329 -8.56 -4.76 -6.26
CA THR A 329 -9.62 -3.76 -6.40
C THR A 329 -9.18 -2.41 -5.80
N SER A 330 -9.98 -1.37 -6.03
CA SER A 330 -9.82 -0.09 -5.35
C SER A 330 -9.82 -0.20 -3.82
N CYS A 331 -10.25 -1.33 -3.23
CA CYS A 331 -10.19 -1.55 -1.79
C CYS A 331 -8.74 -1.60 -1.29
N ALA A 332 -7.95 -2.57 -1.74
CA ALA A 332 -6.58 -2.72 -1.29
C ALA A 332 -5.66 -1.61 -1.85
N VAL A 333 -5.88 -1.20 -3.11
CA VAL A 333 -5.11 -0.10 -3.71
C VAL A 333 -5.31 1.21 -2.94
N SER A 334 -6.56 1.55 -2.52
CA SER A 334 -6.79 2.76 -1.71
C SER A 334 -6.21 2.66 -0.30
N ALA A 335 -6.17 1.46 0.28
CA ALA A 335 -5.50 1.24 1.56
C ALA A 335 -3.99 1.50 1.45
N ALA A 336 -3.34 0.98 0.41
CA ALA A 336 -1.93 1.23 0.13
C ALA A 336 -1.66 2.72 -0.16
N ALA A 337 -2.56 3.36 -0.91
CA ALA A 337 -2.45 4.78 -1.26
C ALA A 337 -2.47 5.72 -0.04
N GLN A 338 -3.04 5.31 1.11
CA GLN A 338 -2.98 6.13 2.33
C GLN A 338 -1.54 6.40 2.79
N LEU A 339 -0.57 5.56 2.39
CA LEU A 339 0.86 5.69 2.68
C LEU A 339 1.60 6.58 1.67
N SER A 340 1.02 6.84 0.49
CA SER A 340 1.72 7.45 -0.64
C SER A 340 2.42 8.79 -0.30
N PRO A 341 1.89 9.69 0.55
CA PRO A 341 2.60 10.93 0.86
C PRO A 341 3.87 10.75 1.71
N ALA A 342 4.13 9.54 2.21
CA ALA A 342 5.30 9.23 3.05
C ALA A 342 6.40 8.46 2.30
N VAL A 343 6.24 8.20 0.99
CA VAL A 343 7.16 7.36 0.20
C VAL A 343 7.80 8.12 -0.96
N ASP A 344 8.80 7.51 -1.62
CA ASP A 344 9.51 8.14 -2.75
C ASP A 344 8.91 7.76 -4.10
N PHE A 345 8.32 6.55 -4.21
CA PHE A 345 7.73 6.00 -5.44
C PHE A 345 6.41 5.29 -5.14
N CYS A 346 5.51 5.33 -6.10
CA CYS A 346 4.24 4.60 -6.08
C CYS A 346 4.05 3.75 -7.33
N ASP A 347 3.55 2.53 -7.13
CA ASP A 347 3.15 1.57 -8.16
C ASP A 347 1.76 1.02 -7.78
N LEU A 348 0.74 1.88 -7.94
CA LEU A 348 -0.60 1.68 -7.43
C LEU A 348 -1.64 1.68 -8.56
N ASP A 349 -1.40 0.87 -9.57
CA ASP A 349 -2.23 0.73 -10.77
C ASP A 349 -3.09 -0.55 -10.79
N GLY A 350 -3.02 -1.38 -9.75
CA GLY A 350 -3.65 -2.71 -9.72
C GLY A 350 -5.15 -2.72 -10.02
N ASN A 351 -5.88 -1.71 -9.57
CA ASN A 351 -7.29 -1.53 -9.85
C ASN A 351 -7.59 -1.04 -11.28
N LEU A 352 -6.60 -0.42 -11.95
CA LEU A 352 -6.73 0.02 -13.34
C LEU A 352 -6.55 -1.13 -14.33
N LEU A 353 -5.92 -2.22 -13.90
CA LEU A 353 -5.68 -3.42 -14.70
C LEU A 353 -6.88 -4.38 -14.75
N ILE A 354 -7.95 -4.14 -13.98
CA ILE A 354 -9.14 -5.01 -13.90
C ILE A 354 -10.37 -4.37 -14.54
N THR A 355 -11.39 -5.21 -14.80
CA THR A 355 -12.66 -4.78 -15.42
C THR A 355 -13.86 -4.85 -14.48
N ASN A 356 -13.74 -5.52 -13.34
CA ASN A 356 -14.83 -5.84 -12.43
C ASN A 356 -14.56 -5.35 -11.00
N ASP A 357 -14.05 -4.11 -10.87
CA ASP A 357 -13.90 -3.47 -9.58
C ASP A 357 -15.27 -3.30 -8.88
N ARG A 358 -15.29 -3.55 -7.59
CA ARG A 358 -16.48 -3.43 -6.73
C ARG A 358 -16.52 -2.11 -5.96
N PHE A 359 -15.45 -1.32 -6.05
CA PHE A 359 -15.28 -0.11 -5.27
C PHE A 359 -14.74 1.03 -6.13
N ARG A 360 -15.00 2.25 -5.66
CA ARG A 360 -14.27 3.45 -6.05
C ARG A 360 -13.50 3.95 -4.83
N GLY A 361 -12.25 4.31 -5.00
CA GLY A 361 -11.38 4.75 -3.90
C GLY A 361 -10.48 5.90 -4.31
N MET A 362 -9.16 5.72 -4.20
CA MET A 362 -8.19 6.66 -4.73
C MET A 362 -8.33 6.74 -6.25
N GLU A 363 -8.08 7.91 -6.79
CA GLU A 363 -8.14 8.16 -8.24
C GLU A 363 -6.75 8.54 -8.75
N VAL A 364 -6.51 8.28 -10.03
CA VAL A 364 -5.34 8.77 -10.76
C VAL A 364 -5.81 9.80 -11.77
N VAL A 365 -5.34 11.03 -11.60
CA VAL A 365 -5.67 12.15 -12.49
C VAL A 365 -4.35 12.70 -13.06
N ASP A 366 -4.17 12.60 -14.36
CA ASP A 366 -2.96 13.02 -15.06
C ASP A 366 -1.67 12.46 -14.40
N GLY A 367 -1.69 11.17 -14.07
CA GLY A 367 -0.59 10.46 -13.39
C GLY A 367 -0.51 10.66 -11.88
N HIS A 368 -1.18 11.69 -11.35
CA HIS A 368 -1.14 12.02 -9.91
C HIS A 368 -2.13 11.18 -9.10
N ILE A 369 -1.67 10.73 -7.93
CA ILE A 369 -2.55 10.09 -6.94
C ILE A 369 -3.41 11.14 -6.25
N VAL A 370 -4.74 10.99 -6.36
CA VAL A 370 -5.72 11.81 -5.66
C VAL A 370 -6.32 10.99 -4.53
N LEU A 371 -5.94 11.32 -3.30
CA LEU A 371 -6.44 10.66 -2.09
C LEU A 371 -7.82 11.18 -1.73
N PRO A 372 -8.84 10.32 -1.55
CA PRO A 372 -10.16 10.74 -1.13
C PRO A 372 -10.14 11.29 0.30
N SER A 373 -10.99 12.30 0.55
CA SER A 373 -11.22 12.84 1.90
C SER A 373 -12.26 12.04 2.70
N ARG A 374 -12.87 11.01 2.10
CA ARG A 374 -13.80 10.11 2.78
C ARG A 374 -13.11 9.36 3.91
N PRO A 375 -13.83 9.12 5.05
CA PRO A 375 -13.29 8.38 6.19
C PRO A 375 -12.85 6.95 5.83
N GLY A 376 -12.00 6.37 6.70
CA GLY A 376 -11.45 5.04 6.52
C GLY A 376 -10.33 5.05 5.48
N ILE A 377 -10.35 4.11 4.56
CA ILE A 377 -9.46 4.06 3.39
C ILE A 377 -10.06 4.79 2.19
N GLY A 378 -11.18 5.50 2.38
CA GLY A 378 -11.76 6.37 1.39
C GLY A 378 -12.66 5.69 0.35
N LEU A 379 -13.24 4.53 0.65
CA LEU A 379 -14.06 3.75 -0.29
C LEU A 379 -15.47 4.26 -0.48
N GLU A 380 -15.97 4.03 -1.69
CA GLU A 380 -17.38 4.04 -2.09
C GLU A 380 -17.67 2.68 -2.74
N ILE A 381 -18.82 2.08 -2.41
CA ILE A 381 -19.28 0.81 -3.00
C ILE A 381 -19.98 1.14 -4.33
N LEU A 382 -19.64 0.39 -5.40
CA LEU A 382 -20.23 0.53 -6.73
C LEU A 382 -21.54 -0.27 -6.88
#